data_e9d6671480eab1a873416b6c07a90bc4
#
_entry.id   e9d6671480eab1a873416b6c07a90bc4
#
_cell.length_a   1.000
_cell.length_b   1.000
_cell.length_c   1.000
_cell.angle_alpha   90.00
_cell.angle_beta   90.00
_cell.angle_gamma   90.00
#
_symmetry.space_group_name_H-M   'P 1'
#
loop_
_entity.id
_entity.type
_entity.pdbx_description
1 polymer ?
#
loop_
_entity_poly.entity_id
_entity_poly.type
_entity_poly.pdbx_seq_one_letter_code
_entity_poly.pdbx_strand_id
1 'polypeptide(L)'
;IPKSSTFLFIIISIFLLFIFISYFLLYINLSDNHKKNQEIVFYKIQKDTSIFLTKLLFKFSNKKEILLEKHKEVLKYLDKNSYDTSLDEIYKKINQGLPDKPYNIYITDENLVIKNTTVPSDINFDLSFAKYLFDNHKQNNLIGVSPPVFEMFSQKMISYSDSYLPNSNRVLQISYTYDDLDKDLEELKQSVNENTKIINTNAYIIFNDGYIGDFIFKNIKSYKPSLEEIEKRIEKGKKLFDSFDKNLKYFKQNSENKTYFLLEHSPIFDEAKIVYSIVFDEKYFNQQIFILNLLFFIISILGVVTIYIINKVREK
;
A
#
# COMPACT_ATOMS: atom_id res chain seq x y z
N ILE A 1 9.67 41.04 -56.79
CA ILE A 1 10.31 39.80 -56.34
C ILE A 1 10.87 40.11 -55.00
N PRO A 2 10.48 39.35 -53.91
CA PRO A 2 11.03 39.57 -52.57
C PRO A 2 12.55 39.41 -52.60
N LYS A 3 13.27 40.28 -51.86
CA LYS A 3 14.73 40.23 -51.81
C LYS A 3 15.10 38.79 -51.38
N SER A 4 16.14 38.19 -51.95
CA SER A 4 16.63 36.84 -51.75
C SER A 4 16.67 36.46 -50.24
N SER A 5 17.04 37.39 -49.38
CA SER A 5 17.07 37.21 -47.92
C SER A 5 15.68 36.96 -47.28
N THR A 6 14.62 37.63 -47.79
CA THR A 6 13.25 37.44 -47.26
C THR A 6 12.71 36.09 -47.66
N PHE A 7 12.98 35.60 -48.86
CA PHE A 7 12.57 34.28 -49.32
C PHE A 7 13.26 33.16 -48.54
N LEU A 8 14.56 33.28 -48.29
CA LEU A 8 15.32 32.34 -47.47
C LEU A 8 14.76 32.27 -46.05
N PHE A 9 14.45 33.40 -45.42
CA PHE A 9 13.87 33.45 -44.08
C PHE A 9 12.52 32.73 -44.01
N ILE A 10 11.66 32.91 -45.03
CA ILE A 10 10.36 32.23 -45.11
C ILE A 10 10.55 30.72 -45.19
N ILE A 11 11.46 30.20 -46.00
CA ILE A 11 11.72 28.75 -46.14
C ILE A 11 12.23 28.19 -44.83
N ILE A 12 13.17 28.81 -44.14
CA ILE A 12 13.70 28.38 -42.86
C ILE A 12 12.59 28.37 -41.81
N SER A 13 11.73 29.40 -41.78
CA SER A 13 10.62 29.48 -40.84
C SER A 13 9.60 28.34 -41.03
N ILE A 14 9.24 28.03 -42.28
CA ILE A 14 8.33 26.92 -42.61
C ILE A 14 8.96 25.59 -42.22
N PHE A 15 10.25 25.38 -42.48
CA PHE A 15 10.98 24.19 -42.12
C PHE A 15 11.01 23.98 -40.60
N LEU A 16 11.36 25.02 -39.83
CA LEU A 16 11.38 24.95 -38.37
C LEU A 16 9.98 24.73 -37.79
N LEU A 17 8.95 25.35 -38.37
CA LEU A 17 7.56 25.10 -37.96
C LEU A 17 7.17 23.62 -38.15
N PHE A 18 7.52 23.04 -39.31
CA PHE A 18 7.26 21.63 -39.60
C PHE A 18 7.97 20.70 -38.60
N ILE A 19 9.25 21.00 -38.34
CA ILE A 19 10.01 20.24 -37.31
C ILE A 19 9.37 20.36 -35.93
N PHE A 20 8.97 21.56 -35.53
CA PHE A 20 8.31 21.79 -34.24
C PHE A 20 6.99 21.01 -34.12
N ILE A 21 6.14 21.01 -35.15
CA ILE A 21 4.90 20.26 -35.18
C ILE A 21 5.20 18.75 -35.07
N SER A 22 6.16 18.25 -35.85
CA SER A 22 6.54 16.83 -35.82
C SER A 22 7.08 16.41 -34.45
N TYR A 23 7.94 17.23 -33.84
CA TYR A 23 8.43 17.02 -32.47
C TYR A 23 7.28 16.95 -31.50
N PHE A 24 6.36 17.92 -31.55
CA PHE A 24 5.25 18.02 -30.62
C PHE A 24 4.31 16.79 -30.67
N LEU A 25 4.00 16.32 -31.88
CA LEU A 25 3.20 15.12 -32.10
C LEU A 25 3.88 13.87 -31.56
N LEU A 26 5.18 13.71 -31.77
CA LEU A 26 5.95 12.58 -31.25
C LEU A 26 6.05 12.64 -29.72
N TYR A 27 6.28 13.82 -29.16
CA TYR A 27 6.33 14.02 -27.72
C TYR A 27 5.00 13.66 -27.04
N ILE A 28 3.87 14.13 -27.59
CA ILE A 28 2.54 13.79 -27.06
C ILE A 28 2.33 12.27 -27.12
N ASN A 29 2.57 11.66 -28.28
CA ASN A 29 2.37 10.22 -28.45
C ASN A 29 3.21 9.40 -27.46
N LEU A 30 4.50 9.75 -27.32
CA LEU A 30 5.39 9.07 -26.37
C LEU A 30 4.93 9.27 -24.91
N SER A 31 4.51 10.48 -24.56
CA SER A 31 4.02 10.80 -23.22
C SER A 31 2.72 10.08 -22.89
N ASP A 32 1.77 10.07 -23.83
CA ASP A 32 0.47 9.41 -23.65
C ASP A 32 0.61 7.89 -23.54
N ASN A 33 1.46 7.29 -24.38
CA ASN A 33 1.74 5.84 -24.32
C ASN A 33 2.43 5.47 -23.00
N HIS A 34 3.38 6.29 -22.54
CA HIS A 34 4.04 6.08 -21.25
C HIS A 34 3.02 6.11 -20.10
N LYS A 35 2.17 7.14 -20.06
CA LYS A 35 1.10 7.27 -19.05
C LYS A 35 0.14 6.10 -19.09
N LYS A 36 -0.37 5.72 -20.26
CA LYS A 36 -1.27 4.56 -20.42
C LYS A 36 -0.65 3.26 -19.91
N ASN A 37 0.63 3.03 -20.22
CA ASN A 37 1.34 1.85 -19.72
C ASN A 37 1.44 1.83 -18.19
N GLN A 38 1.70 2.97 -17.56
CA GLN A 38 1.71 3.07 -16.09
C GLN A 38 0.32 2.82 -15.50
N GLU A 39 -0.72 3.39 -16.10
CA GLU A 39 -2.11 3.16 -15.68
C GLU A 39 -2.53 1.68 -15.81
N ILE A 40 -2.16 1.01 -16.89
CA ILE A 40 -2.42 -0.43 -17.07
C ILE A 40 -1.75 -1.24 -15.96
N VAL A 41 -0.49 -0.97 -15.64
CA VAL A 41 0.22 -1.64 -14.55
C VAL A 41 -0.43 -1.34 -13.20
N PHE A 42 -0.80 -0.07 -12.97
CA PHE A 42 -1.49 0.34 -11.75
C PHE A 42 -2.80 -0.45 -11.54
N TYR A 43 -3.68 -0.46 -12.56
CA TYR A 43 -4.97 -1.15 -12.45
C TYR A 43 -4.83 -2.68 -12.38
N LYS A 44 -3.79 -3.25 -12.97
CA LYS A 44 -3.48 -4.67 -12.77
C LYS A 44 -3.19 -4.98 -11.30
N ILE A 45 -2.29 -4.21 -10.67
CA ILE A 45 -1.94 -4.39 -9.25
C ILE A 45 -3.14 -4.15 -8.35
N GLN A 46 -3.94 -3.12 -8.62
CA GLN A 46 -5.19 -2.86 -7.90
C GLN A 46 -6.12 -4.07 -7.98
N LYS A 47 -6.34 -4.61 -9.17
CA LYS A 47 -7.21 -5.77 -9.39
C LYS A 47 -6.70 -7.02 -8.64
N ASP A 48 -5.41 -7.33 -8.77
CA ASP A 48 -4.80 -8.49 -8.11
C ASP A 48 -4.90 -8.37 -6.58
N THR A 49 -4.67 -7.16 -6.05
CA THR A 49 -4.87 -6.83 -4.64
C THR A 49 -6.33 -7.01 -4.21
N SER A 50 -7.27 -6.51 -5.00
CA SER A 50 -8.71 -6.64 -4.69
C SER A 50 -9.16 -8.11 -4.65
N ILE A 51 -8.63 -8.95 -5.54
CA ILE A 51 -8.89 -10.40 -5.53
C ILE A 51 -8.35 -11.03 -4.24
N PHE A 52 -7.11 -10.70 -3.87
CA PHE A 52 -6.52 -11.19 -2.62
C PHE A 52 -7.35 -10.77 -1.40
N LEU A 53 -7.72 -9.50 -1.32
CA LEU A 53 -8.55 -8.98 -0.24
C LEU A 53 -9.92 -9.69 -0.17
N THR A 54 -10.56 -9.95 -1.30
CA THR A 54 -11.83 -10.69 -1.35
C THR A 54 -11.68 -12.11 -0.79
N LYS A 55 -10.61 -12.82 -1.15
CA LYS A 55 -10.30 -14.14 -0.57
C LYS A 55 -10.10 -14.06 0.96
N LEU A 56 -9.33 -13.08 1.40
CA LEU A 56 -9.02 -12.84 2.81
C LEU A 56 -10.30 -12.62 3.63
N LEU A 57 -11.25 -11.87 3.08
CA LEU A 57 -12.53 -11.62 3.76
C LEU A 57 -13.43 -12.82 3.83
N PHE A 58 -13.53 -13.54 2.74
CA PHE A 58 -14.29 -14.78 2.74
C PHE A 58 -13.78 -15.71 3.85
N LYS A 59 -12.46 -15.82 3.99
CA LYS A 59 -11.85 -16.59 5.07
C LYS A 59 -12.13 -16.00 6.44
N PHE A 60 -12.06 -14.69 6.59
CA PHE A 60 -12.38 -14.00 7.83
C PHE A 60 -13.85 -14.23 8.25
N SER A 61 -14.79 -14.06 7.33
CA SER A 61 -16.21 -14.26 7.66
C SER A 61 -16.49 -15.66 8.20
N ASN A 62 -15.80 -16.68 7.69
CA ASN A 62 -15.90 -18.06 8.17
C ASN A 62 -15.16 -18.31 9.49
N LYS A 63 -14.17 -17.49 9.86
CA LYS A 63 -13.35 -17.65 11.06
C LYS A 63 -13.77 -16.75 12.22
N LYS A 64 -14.50 -15.69 11.96
CA LYS A 64 -14.91 -14.69 12.96
C LYS A 64 -15.63 -15.31 14.15
N GLU A 65 -16.64 -16.11 13.90
CA GLU A 65 -17.42 -16.79 14.96
C GLU A 65 -16.57 -17.79 15.74
N ILE A 66 -15.71 -18.54 15.05
CA ILE A 66 -14.80 -19.50 15.69
C ILE A 66 -13.80 -18.76 16.60
N LEU A 67 -13.24 -17.64 16.14
CA LEU A 67 -12.32 -16.83 16.95
C LEU A 67 -13.03 -16.29 18.21
N LEU A 68 -14.28 -15.86 18.06
CA LEU A 68 -15.11 -15.43 19.18
C LEU A 68 -15.38 -16.57 20.20
N GLU A 69 -15.65 -17.79 19.71
CA GLU A 69 -15.82 -18.96 20.57
C GLU A 69 -14.53 -19.32 21.32
N LYS A 70 -13.38 -19.28 20.63
CA LYS A 70 -12.07 -19.49 21.25
C LYS A 70 -11.77 -18.45 22.32
N HIS A 71 -12.12 -17.19 22.07
CA HIS A 71 -11.99 -16.13 23.06
C HIS A 71 -12.81 -16.43 24.33
N LYS A 72 -14.08 -16.80 24.19
CA LYS A 72 -14.95 -17.20 25.31
C LYS A 72 -14.41 -18.43 26.07
N GLU A 73 -13.81 -19.38 25.33
CA GLU A 73 -13.20 -20.57 25.94
C GLU A 73 -12.02 -20.19 26.83
N VAL A 74 -11.15 -19.27 26.36
CA VAL A 74 -10.02 -18.78 27.16
C VAL A 74 -10.49 -17.95 28.34
N LEU A 75 -11.49 -17.07 28.18
CA LEU A 75 -12.08 -16.33 29.31
C LEU A 75 -12.58 -17.27 30.42
N LYS A 76 -13.32 -18.33 30.05
CA LYS A 76 -13.83 -19.31 31.00
C LYS A 76 -12.71 -20.09 31.71
N TYR A 77 -11.59 -20.31 31.03
CA TYR A 77 -10.42 -20.94 31.63
C TYR A 77 -9.78 -20.01 32.67
N LEU A 78 -9.59 -18.73 32.31
CA LEU A 78 -8.97 -17.73 33.17
C LEU A 78 -9.84 -17.36 34.38
N ASP A 79 -11.16 -17.43 34.26
CA ASP A 79 -12.09 -17.21 35.39
C ASP A 79 -11.92 -18.26 36.49
N LYS A 80 -11.48 -19.46 36.13
CA LYS A 80 -11.21 -20.56 37.08
C LYS A 80 -9.77 -20.59 37.61
N ASN A 81 -8.85 -19.90 36.90
CA ASN A 81 -7.43 -19.88 37.19
C ASN A 81 -6.97 -18.42 37.34
N SER A 82 -5.77 -18.21 37.84
CA SER A 82 -5.21 -16.85 37.87
C SER A 82 -4.90 -16.34 36.46
N TYR A 83 -5.00 -15.03 36.23
CA TYR A 83 -4.58 -14.38 34.97
C TYR A 83 -3.06 -14.49 34.71
N ASP A 84 -2.28 -14.82 35.73
CA ASP A 84 -0.83 -15.04 35.66
C ASP A 84 -0.45 -16.53 35.54
N THR A 85 -1.45 -17.42 35.36
CA THR A 85 -1.21 -18.86 35.18
C THR A 85 -0.52 -19.15 33.85
N SER A 86 0.15 -20.32 33.74
CA SER A 86 0.68 -20.76 32.43
C SER A 86 -0.46 -20.90 31.40
N LEU A 87 -0.23 -20.43 30.22
CA LEU A 87 -1.17 -20.53 29.10
C LEU A 87 -1.05 -21.86 28.33
N ASP A 88 -0.10 -22.73 28.67
CA ASP A 88 0.24 -23.93 27.87
C ASP A 88 -0.95 -24.89 27.69
N GLU A 89 -1.73 -25.09 28.73
CA GLU A 89 -2.87 -26.02 28.70
C GLU A 89 -3.97 -25.49 27.77
N ILE A 90 -4.39 -24.25 28.00
CA ILE A 90 -5.45 -23.63 27.19
C ILE A 90 -4.99 -23.38 25.74
N TYR A 91 -3.72 -23.05 25.53
CA TYR A 91 -3.13 -22.91 24.17
C TYR A 91 -3.21 -24.23 23.40
N LYS A 92 -2.82 -25.36 24.02
CA LYS A 92 -2.95 -26.70 23.42
C LYS A 92 -4.40 -27.00 23.08
N LYS A 93 -5.31 -26.64 23.97
CA LYS A 93 -6.74 -26.94 23.83
C LYS A 93 -7.36 -26.17 22.69
N ILE A 94 -7.14 -24.83 22.56
CA ILE A 94 -7.73 -24.02 21.49
C ILE A 94 -7.14 -24.35 20.11
N ASN A 95 -5.93 -24.94 20.06
CA ASN A 95 -5.25 -25.39 18.84
C ASN A 95 -5.37 -26.90 18.60
N GLN A 96 -6.18 -27.62 19.36
CA GLN A 96 -6.30 -29.07 19.23
C GLN A 96 -6.78 -29.46 17.82
N GLY A 97 -6.04 -30.37 17.18
CA GLY A 97 -6.32 -30.83 15.81
C GLY A 97 -5.93 -29.86 14.71
N LEU A 98 -5.27 -28.76 15.05
CA LEU A 98 -4.78 -27.76 14.08
C LEU A 98 -3.24 -27.86 13.99
N PRO A 99 -2.67 -28.31 12.85
CA PRO A 99 -1.23 -28.55 12.74
C PRO A 99 -0.41 -27.27 12.90
N ASP A 100 -0.90 -26.15 12.35
CA ASP A 100 -0.19 -24.87 12.31
C ASP A 100 -0.37 -24.04 13.58
N LYS A 101 -1.22 -24.48 14.53
CA LYS A 101 -1.54 -23.79 15.79
C LYS A 101 -1.78 -22.29 15.60
N PRO A 102 -2.78 -21.90 14.78
CA PRO A 102 -2.95 -20.52 14.33
C PRO A 102 -3.42 -19.55 15.42
N TYR A 103 -3.89 -20.05 16.58
CA TYR A 103 -4.38 -19.22 17.67
C TYR A 103 -3.27 -18.91 18.65
N ASN A 104 -3.11 -17.63 19.02
CA ASN A 104 -2.23 -17.19 20.10
C ASN A 104 -3.00 -16.39 21.15
N ILE A 105 -2.46 -16.33 22.36
CA ILE A 105 -3.09 -15.71 23.52
C ILE A 105 -2.17 -14.61 24.04
N TYR A 106 -2.75 -13.45 24.37
CA TYR A 106 -2.06 -12.32 24.98
C TYR A 106 -2.88 -11.78 26.13
N ILE A 107 -2.23 -11.54 27.27
CA ILE A 107 -2.81 -10.91 28.44
C ILE A 107 -1.93 -9.72 28.83
N THR A 108 -2.55 -8.56 28.96
CA THR A 108 -1.85 -7.33 29.35
C THR A 108 -1.83 -7.19 30.90
N ASP A 109 -1.00 -6.26 31.38
CA ASP A 109 -1.20 -5.62 32.67
C ASP A 109 -2.27 -4.52 32.59
N GLU A 110 -2.47 -3.79 33.70
CA GLU A 110 -3.45 -2.68 33.76
C GLU A 110 -3.05 -1.45 32.95
N ASN A 111 -1.80 -1.36 32.50
CA ASN A 111 -1.27 -0.34 31.62
C ASN A 111 -1.32 -0.75 30.14
N LEU A 112 -1.99 -1.86 29.82
CA LEU A 112 -2.10 -2.44 28.47
C LEU A 112 -0.77 -2.94 27.89
N VAL A 113 0.23 -3.24 28.73
CA VAL A 113 1.48 -3.87 28.31
C VAL A 113 1.35 -5.39 28.40
N ILE A 114 1.67 -6.11 27.34
CA ILE A 114 1.60 -7.58 27.28
C ILE A 114 2.58 -8.17 28.30
N LYS A 115 2.07 -8.97 29.27
CA LYS A 115 2.85 -9.63 30.33
C LYS A 115 2.80 -11.14 30.28
N ASN A 116 1.70 -11.71 29.77
CA ASN A 116 1.55 -13.15 29.62
C ASN A 116 1.08 -13.47 28.21
N THR A 117 1.79 -14.32 27.49
CA THR A 117 1.49 -14.62 26.08
C THR A 117 2.10 -15.93 25.63
N THR A 118 1.49 -16.55 24.62
CA THR A 118 2.03 -17.71 23.89
C THR A 118 3.05 -17.33 22.82
N VAL A 119 3.29 -16.03 22.60
CA VAL A 119 4.27 -15.48 21.64
C VAL A 119 5.35 -14.70 22.42
N PRO A 120 6.48 -15.33 22.78
CA PRO A 120 7.49 -14.71 23.66
C PRO A 120 8.07 -13.40 23.14
N SER A 121 8.13 -13.21 21.80
CA SER A 121 8.62 -11.96 21.16
C SER A 121 7.76 -10.75 21.49
N ASP A 122 6.51 -10.95 21.92
CA ASP A 122 5.55 -9.87 22.16
C ASP A 122 5.44 -9.47 23.63
N ILE A 123 6.19 -10.12 24.50
CA ILE A 123 6.30 -9.69 25.90
C ILE A 123 6.80 -8.25 25.97
N ASN A 124 6.17 -7.44 26.82
CA ASN A 124 6.38 -6.02 27.02
C ASN A 124 6.00 -5.12 25.83
N PHE A 125 5.25 -5.63 24.86
CA PHE A 125 4.68 -4.77 23.83
C PHE A 125 3.50 -3.97 24.40
N ASP A 126 3.50 -2.67 24.14
CA ASP A 126 2.50 -1.72 24.63
C ASP A 126 1.33 -1.61 23.65
N LEU A 127 0.11 -1.92 24.12
CA LEU A 127 -1.15 -1.82 23.36
C LEU A 127 -1.95 -0.55 23.69
N SER A 128 -1.39 0.40 24.42
CA SER A 128 -2.12 1.62 24.85
C SER A 128 -2.65 2.44 23.66
N PHE A 129 -2.04 2.36 22.49
CA PHE A 129 -2.54 2.98 21.25
C PHE A 129 -3.93 2.48 20.84
N ALA A 130 -4.31 1.25 21.23
CA ALA A 130 -5.61 0.63 20.96
C ALA A 130 -6.61 0.80 22.12
N LYS A 131 -6.25 1.52 23.18
CA LYS A 131 -7.07 1.68 24.39
C LYS A 131 -8.51 2.13 24.06
N TYR A 132 -8.67 3.04 23.13
CA TYR A 132 -9.99 3.55 22.73
C TYR A 132 -10.89 2.45 22.13
N LEU A 133 -10.33 1.46 21.42
CA LEU A 133 -11.07 0.27 20.92
C LEU A 133 -11.49 -0.61 22.08
N PHE A 134 -10.57 -0.92 22.97
CA PHE A 134 -10.87 -1.76 24.15
C PHE A 134 -11.93 -1.14 25.04
N ASP A 135 -11.84 0.18 25.29
CA ASP A 135 -12.82 0.91 26.09
C ASP A 135 -14.20 0.92 25.42
N ASN A 136 -14.28 1.05 24.10
CA ASN A 136 -15.54 0.96 23.35
C ASN A 136 -16.16 -0.44 23.48
N HIS A 137 -15.37 -1.51 23.36
CA HIS A 137 -15.84 -2.88 23.54
C HIS A 137 -16.34 -3.11 24.98
N LYS A 138 -15.63 -2.57 25.98
CA LYS A 138 -16.04 -2.64 27.40
C LYS A 138 -17.38 -1.94 27.65
N GLN A 139 -17.55 -0.72 27.12
CA GLN A 139 -18.80 0.06 27.29
C GLN A 139 -20.01 -0.64 26.69
N ASN A 140 -19.81 -1.36 25.58
CA ASN A 140 -20.87 -2.09 24.90
C ASN A 140 -21.01 -3.56 25.35
N ASN A 141 -20.22 -3.98 26.34
CA ASN A 141 -20.15 -5.36 26.82
C ASN A 141 -19.94 -6.39 25.69
N LEU A 142 -19.03 -6.07 24.77
CA LEU A 142 -18.74 -6.86 23.58
C LEU A 142 -17.32 -7.44 23.65
N ILE A 143 -17.15 -8.59 23.02
CA ILE A 143 -15.83 -9.06 22.60
C ILE A 143 -15.62 -8.49 21.21
N GLY A 144 -14.62 -7.61 21.05
CA GLY A 144 -14.23 -7.08 19.74
C GLY A 144 -13.63 -8.18 18.86
N VAL A 145 -13.85 -8.08 17.55
CA VAL A 145 -13.15 -8.94 16.58
C VAL A 145 -12.69 -8.07 15.42
N SER A 146 -11.38 -7.93 15.28
CA SER A 146 -10.80 -7.16 14.20
C SER A 146 -10.78 -7.93 12.89
N PRO A 147 -10.98 -7.25 11.76
CA PRO A 147 -10.65 -7.84 10.46
C PRO A 147 -9.15 -8.16 10.37
N PRO A 148 -8.75 -9.02 9.38
CA PRO A 148 -7.35 -9.35 9.20
C PRO A 148 -6.52 -8.13 8.85
N VAL A 149 -5.41 -7.97 9.55
CA VAL A 149 -4.40 -6.95 9.30
C VAL A 149 -3.05 -7.62 9.01
N PHE A 150 -2.21 -6.96 8.23
CA PHE A 150 -0.85 -7.42 8.00
C PHE A 150 0.03 -7.00 9.19
N GLU A 151 0.56 -7.99 9.89
CA GLU A 151 1.45 -7.75 11.01
C GLU A 151 2.89 -7.66 10.48
N MET A 152 3.52 -6.50 10.72
CA MET A 152 4.81 -6.16 10.08
C MET A 152 5.99 -6.97 10.62
N PHE A 153 5.90 -7.47 11.84
CA PHE A 153 6.98 -8.24 12.44
C PHE A 153 6.99 -9.68 11.92
N SER A 154 5.85 -10.36 11.96
CA SER A 154 5.69 -11.72 11.44
C SER A 154 5.50 -11.78 9.94
N GLN A 155 5.12 -10.66 9.32
CA GLN A 155 4.74 -10.53 7.90
C GLN A 155 3.54 -11.42 7.50
N LYS A 156 2.66 -11.69 8.44
CA LYS A 156 1.46 -12.53 8.26
C LYS A 156 0.18 -11.71 8.39
N MET A 157 -0.88 -12.26 7.81
CA MET A 157 -2.23 -11.72 7.99
C MET A 157 -2.81 -12.30 9.29
N ILE A 158 -3.25 -11.43 10.21
CA ILE A 158 -3.71 -11.82 11.55
C ILE A 158 -5.00 -11.06 11.89
N SER A 159 -6.00 -11.78 12.41
CA SER A 159 -7.16 -11.19 13.08
C SER A 159 -7.02 -11.32 14.60
N TYR A 160 -7.61 -10.38 15.31
CA TYR A 160 -7.62 -10.37 16.77
C TYR A 160 -9.05 -10.34 17.28
N SER A 161 -9.28 -11.00 18.41
CA SER A 161 -10.43 -10.74 19.28
C SER A 161 -9.92 -10.22 20.61
N ASP A 162 -10.62 -9.26 21.20
CA ASP A 162 -10.20 -8.62 22.45
C ASP A 162 -11.38 -8.31 23.36
N SER A 163 -11.11 -8.35 24.67
CA SER A 163 -12.01 -7.87 25.71
C SER A 163 -11.22 -7.57 26.98
N TYR A 164 -11.78 -6.72 27.83
CA TYR A 164 -11.28 -6.62 29.20
C TYR A 164 -11.57 -7.91 29.98
N LEU A 165 -10.64 -8.29 30.83
CA LEU A 165 -10.84 -9.35 31.80
C LEU A 165 -11.85 -8.93 32.90
N PRO A 166 -12.69 -9.82 33.40
CA PRO A 166 -13.67 -9.51 34.45
C PRO A 166 -13.04 -8.82 35.66
N ASN A 167 -13.65 -7.75 36.13
CA ASN A 167 -13.21 -6.97 37.31
C ASN A 167 -11.75 -6.46 37.25
N SER A 168 -11.22 -6.24 36.03
CA SER A 168 -9.85 -5.82 35.82
C SER A 168 -9.76 -4.81 34.69
N ASN A 169 -8.68 -4.03 34.62
CA ASN A 169 -8.31 -3.21 33.48
C ASN A 169 -7.30 -3.92 32.54
N ARG A 170 -7.05 -5.18 32.76
CA ARG A 170 -6.23 -6.03 31.89
C ARG A 170 -7.05 -6.49 30.68
N VAL A 171 -6.42 -6.57 29.54
CA VAL A 171 -7.05 -7.03 28.29
C VAL A 171 -6.58 -8.44 27.95
N LEU A 172 -7.54 -9.31 27.62
CA LEU A 172 -7.31 -10.54 26.91
C LEU A 172 -7.43 -10.28 25.41
N GLN A 173 -6.45 -10.75 24.65
CA GLN A 173 -6.51 -10.75 23.19
C GLN A 173 -6.18 -12.16 22.69
N ILE A 174 -6.94 -12.64 21.70
CA ILE A 174 -6.68 -13.89 20.97
C ILE A 174 -6.42 -13.54 19.52
N SER A 175 -5.31 -14.02 18.95
CA SER A 175 -5.07 -13.88 17.53
C SER A 175 -5.39 -15.15 16.75
N TYR A 176 -5.69 -14.97 15.45
CA TYR A 176 -5.76 -16.04 14.46
C TYR A 176 -4.92 -15.67 13.25
N THR A 177 -3.93 -16.50 12.92
CA THR A 177 -3.03 -16.32 11.78
C THR A 177 -3.56 -17.07 10.56
N TYR A 178 -3.53 -16.41 9.39
CA TYR A 178 -4.02 -16.95 8.10
C TYR A 178 -2.86 -17.54 7.28
N ASP A 179 -2.21 -18.60 7.79
CA ASP A 179 -1.05 -19.24 7.12
C ASP A 179 -1.41 -19.79 5.73
N ASP A 180 -2.65 -20.16 5.50
CA ASP A 180 -3.15 -20.67 4.23
C ASP A 180 -3.28 -19.58 3.13
N LEU A 181 -3.06 -18.32 3.46
CA LEU A 181 -2.98 -17.19 2.51
C LEU A 181 -1.55 -16.73 2.23
N ASP A 182 -0.56 -17.28 2.92
CA ASP A 182 0.84 -16.87 2.75
C ASP A 182 1.29 -17.03 1.30
N LYS A 183 0.89 -18.12 0.65
CA LYS A 183 1.19 -18.34 -0.78
C LYS A 183 0.57 -17.30 -1.69
N ASP A 184 -0.71 -16.99 -1.53
CA ASP A 184 -1.41 -15.97 -2.32
C ASP A 184 -0.77 -14.59 -2.11
N LEU A 185 -0.36 -14.29 -0.87
CA LEU A 185 0.32 -13.04 -0.53
C LEU A 185 1.71 -12.94 -1.17
N GLU A 186 2.49 -14.03 -1.13
CA GLU A 186 3.81 -14.08 -1.76
C GLU A 186 3.72 -13.98 -3.28
N GLU A 187 2.77 -14.64 -3.94
CA GLU A 187 2.52 -14.52 -5.38
C GLU A 187 2.18 -13.06 -5.75
N LEU A 188 1.37 -12.39 -4.94
CA LEU A 188 1.04 -10.98 -5.13
C LEU A 188 2.27 -10.07 -4.96
N LYS A 189 3.07 -10.28 -3.91
CA LYS A 189 4.34 -9.56 -3.70
C LYS A 189 5.32 -9.79 -4.86
N GLN A 190 5.44 -11.03 -5.32
CA GLN A 190 6.31 -11.36 -6.44
C GLN A 190 5.90 -10.63 -7.72
N SER A 191 4.60 -10.61 -8.07
CA SER A 191 4.09 -9.92 -9.26
C SER A 191 4.41 -8.41 -9.26
N VAL A 192 4.45 -7.81 -8.07
CA VAL A 192 4.86 -6.40 -7.88
C VAL A 192 6.37 -6.25 -7.98
N ASN A 193 7.15 -7.15 -7.37
CA ASN A 193 8.61 -7.07 -7.32
C ASN A 193 9.27 -7.33 -8.67
N GLU A 194 8.69 -8.18 -9.50
CA GLU A 194 9.18 -8.46 -10.86
C GLU A 194 9.04 -7.27 -11.81
N ASN A 195 8.19 -6.30 -11.49
CA ASN A 195 8.05 -5.10 -12.30
C ASN A 195 9.18 -4.10 -12.01
N THR A 196 10.20 -4.12 -12.88
CA THR A 196 11.41 -3.26 -12.75
C THR A 196 11.13 -1.76 -12.84
N LYS A 197 9.96 -1.36 -13.38
CA LYS A 197 9.56 0.05 -13.50
C LYS A 197 8.93 0.60 -12.22
N ILE A 198 8.64 -0.26 -11.24
CA ILE A 198 8.08 0.13 -9.97
C ILE A 198 9.20 0.26 -8.94
N ILE A 199 9.34 1.45 -8.35
CA ILE A 199 10.29 1.71 -7.26
C ILE A 199 9.70 1.26 -5.94
N ASN A 200 8.43 1.62 -5.70
CA ASN A 200 7.74 1.31 -4.46
C ASN A 200 6.24 1.07 -4.70
N THR A 201 5.66 0.21 -3.90
CA THR A 201 4.23 -0.07 -3.90
C THR A 201 3.76 -0.19 -2.48
N ASN A 202 2.68 0.53 -2.16
CA ASN A 202 1.94 0.38 -0.92
C ASN A 202 0.48 0.15 -1.25
N ALA A 203 -0.11 -0.91 -0.66
CA ALA A 203 -1.55 -1.05 -0.57
C ALA A 203 -1.90 -1.27 0.89
N TYR A 204 -2.84 -0.47 1.41
CA TYR A 204 -3.23 -0.52 2.81
C TYR A 204 -4.70 -0.11 2.99
N ILE A 205 -5.33 -0.62 4.05
CA ILE A 205 -6.67 -0.21 4.48
C ILE A 205 -6.52 0.87 5.55
N ILE A 206 -7.35 1.88 5.46
CA ILE A 206 -7.55 2.88 6.51
C ILE A 206 -8.94 2.68 7.09
N PHE A 207 -9.01 2.45 8.38
CA PHE A 207 -10.26 2.39 9.13
C PHE A 207 -10.70 3.80 9.57
N ASN A 208 -11.97 3.96 9.91
CA ASN A 208 -12.55 5.25 10.34
C ASN A 208 -11.87 5.84 11.59
N ASP A 209 -11.28 5.01 12.44
CA ASP A 209 -10.47 5.39 13.60
C ASP A 209 -9.05 5.85 13.25
N GLY A 210 -8.67 5.78 11.97
CA GLY A 210 -7.36 6.12 11.45
C GLY A 210 -6.34 4.99 11.47
N TYR A 211 -6.69 3.80 12.01
CA TYR A 211 -5.78 2.66 11.96
C TYR A 211 -5.46 2.28 10.52
N ILE A 212 -4.19 1.97 10.24
CA ILE A 212 -3.71 1.59 8.92
C ILE A 212 -3.26 0.14 8.95
N GLY A 213 -3.99 -0.73 8.24
CA GLY A 213 -3.62 -2.11 7.98
C GLY A 213 -2.91 -2.26 6.63
N ASP A 214 -1.62 -2.53 6.65
CA ASP A 214 -0.81 -2.68 5.45
C ASP A 214 -1.05 -4.06 4.80
N PHE A 215 -0.96 -4.16 3.45
CA PHE A 215 -1.13 -5.44 2.73
C PHE A 215 0.03 -5.77 1.81
N ILE A 216 0.52 -4.79 1.04
CA ILE A 216 1.57 -5.00 0.04
C ILE A 216 2.62 -3.93 0.18
N PHE A 217 3.86 -4.40 0.15
CA PHE A 217 5.03 -3.54 0.14
C PHE A 217 6.10 -4.11 -0.77
N LYS A 218 6.77 -3.23 -1.49
CA LYS A 218 8.03 -3.56 -2.12
C LYS A 218 9.16 -3.25 -1.12
N ASN A 219 9.97 -4.27 -0.78
CA ASN A 219 11.17 -4.12 0.04
C ASN A 219 10.98 -3.80 1.55
N ILE A 220 9.91 -4.25 2.18
CA ILE A 220 9.79 -4.13 3.64
C ILE A 220 10.66 -5.17 4.35
N LYS A 221 11.44 -4.66 5.29
CA LYS A 221 12.06 -5.50 6.32
C LYS A 221 11.10 -5.65 7.49
N SER A 222 11.06 -6.87 8.05
CA SER A 222 10.38 -7.12 9.31
C SER A 222 10.90 -6.16 10.39
N TYR A 223 10.01 -5.45 11.07
CA TYR A 223 10.34 -4.60 12.21
C TYR A 223 9.15 -4.46 13.16
N LYS A 224 9.42 -4.15 14.41
CA LYS A 224 8.41 -3.86 15.43
C LYS A 224 8.32 -2.35 15.60
N PRO A 225 7.20 -1.71 15.20
CA PRO A 225 7.07 -0.26 15.30
C PRO A 225 7.00 0.19 16.77
N SER A 226 7.53 1.37 17.06
CA SER A 226 7.36 2.00 18.37
C SER A 226 5.94 2.56 18.53
N LEU A 227 5.52 2.80 19.79
CA LEU A 227 4.23 3.41 20.09
C LEU A 227 4.06 4.77 19.36
N GLU A 228 5.09 5.61 19.39
CA GLU A 228 5.08 6.92 18.72
C GLU A 228 4.89 6.82 17.20
N GLU A 229 5.49 5.80 16.56
CA GLU A 229 5.30 5.55 15.12
C GLU A 229 3.86 5.11 14.83
N ILE A 230 3.27 4.26 15.68
CA ILE A 230 1.88 3.82 15.53
C ILE A 230 0.91 4.99 15.67
N GLU A 231 1.08 5.83 16.69
CA GLU A 231 0.26 7.01 16.93
C GLU A 231 0.34 8.00 15.75
N LYS A 232 1.54 8.30 15.25
CA LYS A 232 1.73 9.14 14.05
C LYS A 232 1.05 8.54 12.81
N ARG A 233 1.08 7.22 12.67
CA ARG A 233 0.37 6.54 11.55
C ARG A 233 -1.13 6.69 11.67
N ILE A 234 -1.70 6.53 12.87
CA ILE A 234 -3.13 6.70 13.13
C ILE A 234 -3.57 8.13 12.80
N GLU A 235 -2.82 9.15 13.25
CA GLU A 235 -3.13 10.54 12.92
C GLU A 235 -3.10 10.82 11.40
N LYS A 236 -2.10 10.26 10.71
CA LYS A 236 -2.01 10.34 9.26
C LYS A 236 -3.18 9.61 8.58
N GLY A 237 -3.57 8.46 9.10
CA GLY A 237 -4.71 7.68 8.62
C GLY A 237 -6.02 8.46 8.69
N LYS A 238 -6.31 9.12 9.82
CA LYS A 238 -7.48 9.98 9.97
C LYS A 238 -7.53 11.09 8.93
N LYS A 239 -6.42 11.83 8.76
CA LYS A 239 -6.32 12.89 7.75
C LYS A 239 -6.56 12.37 6.31
N LEU A 240 -6.03 11.19 5.97
CA LEU A 240 -6.26 10.57 4.67
C LEU A 240 -7.70 10.09 4.51
N PHE A 241 -8.29 9.52 5.56
CA PHE A 241 -9.66 9.06 5.55
C PHE A 241 -10.64 10.18 5.25
N ASP A 242 -10.44 11.36 5.85
CA ASP A 242 -11.26 12.54 5.66
C ASP A 242 -11.06 13.21 4.29
N SER A 243 -9.87 13.04 3.68
CA SER A 243 -9.51 13.65 2.39
C SER A 243 -10.00 12.86 1.16
N PHE A 244 -11.05 12.06 1.31
CA PHE A 244 -11.52 11.13 0.29
C PHE A 244 -11.88 11.77 -1.06
N ASP A 245 -11.21 11.31 -2.12
CA ASP A 245 -11.52 11.61 -3.52
C ASP A 245 -11.36 10.32 -4.35
N LYS A 246 -12.42 9.92 -5.05
CA LYS A 246 -12.49 8.66 -5.82
C LYS A 246 -11.61 8.65 -7.08
N ASN A 247 -10.99 9.76 -7.44
CA ASN A 247 -10.26 9.86 -8.69
C ASN A 247 -8.82 9.36 -8.54
N LEU A 248 -8.34 8.63 -9.53
CA LEU A 248 -6.92 8.31 -9.65
C LEU A 248 -6.13 9.61 -9.79
N LYS A 249 -5.27 9.88 -8.82
CA LYS A 249 -4.35 11.02 -8.84
C LYS A 249 -2.95 10.56 -9.16
N TYR A 250 -2.22 11.42 -9.84
CA TYR A 250 -0.78 11.23 -9.99
C TYR A 250 -0.05 12.55 -9.72
N PHE A 251 1.13 12.45 -9.13
CA PHE A 251 1.99 13.60 -8.89
C PHE A 251 3.46 13.21 -9.05
N LYS A 252 4.27 14.13 -9.54
CA LYS A 252 5.72 13.96 -9.59
C LYS A 252 6.28 14.22 -8.21
N GLN A 253 7.03 13.25 -7.65
CA GLN A 253 7.77 13.45 -6.41
C GLN A 253 9.07 14.23 -6.69
N ASN A 254 9.72 13.92 -7.82
CA ASN A 254 10.90 14.59 -8.34
C ASN A 254 10.99 14.34 -9.86
N SER A 255 12.12 14.72 -10.49
CA SER A 255 12.34 14.50 -11.94
C SER A 255 12.40 13.01 -12.32
N GLU A 256 12.66 12.11 -11.40
CA GLU A 256 12.89 10.68 -11.67
C GLU A 256 11.72 9.79 -11.24
N ASN A 257 10.78 10.28 -10.43
CA ASN A 257 9.73 9.46 -9.82
C ASN A 257 8.35 10.08 -9.99
N LYS A 258 7.38 9.24 -10.37
CA LYS A 258 5.97 9.59 -10.48
C LYS A 258 5.12 8.65 -9.65
N THR A 259 4.33 9.21 -8.75
CA THR A 259 3.43 8.44 -7.89
C THR A 259 2.02 8.46 -8.44
N TYR A 260 1.43 7.28 -8.58
CA TYR A 260 -0.01 7.08 -8.77
C TYR A 260 -0.64 6.75 -7.44
N PHE A 261 -1.75 7.39 -7.15
CA PHE A 261 -2.47 7.27 -5.89
C PHE A 261 -3.97 7.14 -6.15
N LEU A 262 -4.59 6.13 -5.56
CA LEU A 262 -6.03 5.93 -5.58
C LEU A 262 -6.51 5.65 -4.17
N LEU A 263 -7.59 6.32 -3.79
CA LEU A 263 -8.30 6.08 -2.55
C LEU A 263 -9.74 5.70 -2.91
N GLU A 264 -10.17 4.51 -2.51
CA GLU A 264 -11.52 4.00 -2.80
C GLU A 264 -12.18 3.41 -1.54
N HIS A 265 -13.50 3.26 -1.56
CA HIS A 265 -14.18 2.53 -0.49
C HIS A 265 -13.76 1.07 -0.51
N SER A 266 -13.55 0.51 0.68
CA SER A 266 -13.32 -0.92 0.81
C SER A 266 -14.59 -1.66 0.40
N PRO A 267 -14.52 -2.65 -0.52
CA PRO A 267 -15.67 -3.49 -0.82
C PRO A 267 -15.98 -4.47 0.32
N ILE A 268 -15.24 -4.41 1.38
CA ILE A 268 -15.04 -5.44 2.40
C ILE A 268 -15.48 -4.97 3.77
N PHE A 269 -15.17 -3.72 4.11
CA PHE A 269 -15.48 -3.12 5.39
C PHE A 269 -16.25 -1.83 5.13
N ASP A 270 -17.47 -1.73 5.62
CA ASP A 270 -18.37 -0.59 5.38
C ASP A 270 -17.73 0.75 5.83
N GLU A 271 -16.89 0.71 6.86
CA GLU A 271 -16.24 1.88 7.45
C GLU A 271 -14.73 1.96 7.14
N ALA A 272 -14.30 1.40 6.02
CA ALA A 272 -12.90 1.43 5.63
C ALA A 272 -12.69 1.90 4.20
N LYS A 273 -11.49 2.41 3.93
CA LYS A 273 -11.04 2.84 2.60
C LYS A 273 -9.75 2.14 2.24
N ILE A 274 -9.60 1.77 0.98
CA ILE A 274 -8.36 1.18 0.47
C ILE A 274 -7.56 2.26 -0.23
N VAL A 275 -6.27 2.29 0.07
CA VAL A 275 -5.30 3.17 -0.58
C VAL A 275 -4.35 2.32 -1.41
N TYR A 276 -4.18 2.72 -2.66
CA TYR A 276 -3.13 2.22 -3.53
C TYR A 276 -2.16 3.35 -3.83
N SER A 277 -0.89 3.12 -3.57
CA SER A 277 0.18 4.09 -3.86
C SER A 277 1.32 3.37 -4.56
N ILE A 278 1.55 3.70 -5.84
CA ILE A 278 2.58 3.07 -6.66
C ILE A 278 3.52 4.15 -7.19
N VAL A 279 4.80 3.99 -6.93
CA VAL A 279 5.85 4.90 -7.38
C VAL A 279 6.56 4.26 -8.58
N PHE A 280 6.44 4.90 -9.74
CA PHE A 280 7.10 4.49 -10.97
C PHE A 280 8.43 5.23 -11.17
N ASP A 281 9.40 4.50 -11.74
CA ASP A 281 10.67 5.06 -12.22
C ASP A 281 10.46 5.76 -13.57
N GLU A 282 10.75 7.04 -13.62
CA GLU A 282 10.67 7.89 -14.83
C GLU A 282 12.02 7.99 -15.56
N LYS A 283 13.09 7.43 -15.03
CA LYS A 283 14.44 7.59 -15.55
C LYS A 283 14.58 7.19 -17.02
N TYR A 284 14.03 6.03 -17.36
CA TYR A 284 14.05 5.56 -18.75
C TYR A 284 13.23 6.46 -19.67
N PHE A 285 12.06 6.89 -19.25
CA PHE A 285 11.22 7.83 -20.02
C PHE A 285 11.93 9.17 -20.22
N ASN A 286 12.54 9.72 -19.19
CA ASN A 286 13.31 10.97 -19.27
C ASN A 286 14.51 10.84 -20.22
N GLN A 287 15.18 9.68 -20.27
CA GLN A 287 16.22 9.41 -21.27
C GLN A 287 15.67 9.40 -22.70
N GLN A 288 14.50 8.80 -22.93
CA GLN A 288 13.86 8.83 -24.25
C GLN A 288 13.51 10.26 -24.69
N ILE A 289 12.97 11.07 -23.77
CA ILE A 289 12.68 12.49 -24.04
C ILE A 289 13.97 13.27 -24.34
N PHE A 290 15.03 13.02 -23.59
CA PHE A 290 16.33 13.65 -23.83
C PHE A 290 16.87 13.31 -25.22
N ILE A 291 16.83 12.04 -25.62
CA ILE A 291 17.26 11.60 -26.97
C ILE A 291 16.40 12.25 -28.06
N LEU A 292 15.07 12.29 -27.86
CA LEU A 292 14.16 12.96 -28.78
C LEU A 292 14.53 14.44 -28.97
N ASN A 293 14.75 15.16 -27.87
CA ASN A 293 15.17 16.57 -27.89
C ASN A 293 16.48 16.76 -28.65
N LEU A 294 17.48 15.93 -28.39
CA LEU A 294 18.78 15.98 -29.03
C LEU A 294 18.67 15.73 -30.54
N LEU A 295 17.90 14.71 -30.94
CA LEU A 295 17.70 14.40 -32.36
C LEU A 295 17.04 15.56 -33.11
N PHE A 296 15.97 16.12 -32.57
CA PHE A 296 15.29 17.27 -33.22
C PHE A 296 16.15 18.54 -33.25
N PHE A 297 16.97 18.76 -32.23
CA PHE A 297 17.94 19.84 -32.22
C PHE A 297 18.99 19.70 -33.36
N ILE A 298 19.57 18.50 -33.50
CA ILE A 298 20.54 18.20 -34.56
C ILE A 298 19.89 18.35 -35.95
N ILE A 299 18.69 17.79 -36.16
CA ILE A 299 17.95 17.90 -37.41
C ILE A 299 17.66 19.37 -37.76
N SER A 300 17.29 20.18 -36.78
CA SER A 300 17.02 21.61 -36.97
C SER A 300 18.27 22.34 -37.43
N ILE A 301 19.41 22.10 -36.79
CA ILE A 301 20.68 22.76 -37.20
C ILE A 301 21.10 22.31 -38.59
N LEU A 302 21.14 21.02 -38.88
CA LEU A 302 21.54 20.47 -40.18
C LEU A 302 20.63 20.97 -41.29
N GLY A 303 19.32 21.01 -41.05
CA GLY A 303 18.36 21.52 -42.05
C GLY A 303 18.55 23.00 -42.35
N VAL A 304 18.72 23.84 -41.33
CA VAL A 304 18.99 25.26 -41.51
C VAL A 304 20.28 25.49 -42.29
N VAL A 305 21.35 24.79 -41.92
CA VAL A 305 22.66 24.87 -42.61
C VAL A 305 22.51 24.43 -44.08
N THR A 306 21.82 23.34 -44.35
CA THR A 306 21.59 22.83 -45.73
C THR A 306 20.81 23.85 -46.57
N ILE A 307 19.72 24.40 -46.04
CA ILE A 307 18.91 25.42 -46.72
C ILE A 307 19.78 26.66 -47.04
N TYR A 308 20.59 27.07 -46.06
CA TYR A 308 21.51 28.21 -46.27
C TYR A 308 22.54 27.96 -47.41
N ILE A 309 23.18 26.79 -47.41
CA ILE A 309 24.17 26.40 -48.44
C ILE A 309 23.50 26.36 -49.82
N ILE A 310 22.33 25.73 -49.97
CA ILE A 310 21.59 25.65 -51.23
C ILE A 310 21.26 27.05 -51.76
N ASN A 311 20.80 27.94 -50.88
CA ASN A 311 20.51 29.32 -51.30
C ASN A 311 21.76 30.03 -51.78
N LYS A 312 22.89 29.88 -51.08
CA LYS A 312 24.16 30.53 -51.47
C LYS A 312 24.73 30.00 -52.80
N VAL A 313 24.51 28.71 -53.10
CA VAL A 313 24.91 28.12 -54.39
C VAL A 313 24.03 28.65 -55.54
N ARG A 314 22.74 28.90 -55.31
CA ARG A 314 21.82 29.44 -56.28
C ARG A 314 22.04 30.91 -56.58
N GLU A 315 22.67 31.66 -55.70
CA GLU A 315 22.99 33.08 -55.88
C GLU A 315 24.31 33.32 -56.66
N LYS A 316 25.11 32.29 -56.88
CA LYS A 316 26.29 32.29 -57.76
C LYS A 316 25.93 31.85 -59.14
#